data_7e915bf7b3418108ef34040d54bee5cc
#
_entry.id   7e915bf7b3418108ef34040d54bee5cc
#
_cell.length_a   1.000
_cell.length_b   1.000
_cell.length_c   1.000
_cell.angle_alpha   90.00
_cell.angle_beta   90.00
_cell.angle_gamma   90.00
#
_symmetry.space_group_name_H-M   'P 1'
#
loop_
_entity.id
_entity.type
_entity.pdbx_description
1 polymer ?
#
loop_
_entity_poly.entity_id
_entity_poly.type
_entity_poly.pdbx_seq_one_letter_code
_entity_poly.pdbx_strand_id
1 'polypeptide(L)'
;MTTPEATPEAAPEPAPEPAPRATPGATPGATPGATPGATPGAASGATPRPEPLPVVLAGARGHGRWHLANIRRLQEDGLVRLAGICELTPLTEDEYGGEPPEQSADFGALLESTGARIAVVCTPIHTHTDLALAAAERGVHLLLEKPPAPSYAEFRRMADGVAAAGIACQIGFQSLGSHAVPAIRALVADGAIGRPTGIGGAGAWVRPEDYFRRAPWAGRRRLNGVDVIDGALTNPLAHAVATALALAGSTRAEDVTGIETELLRAHDIESDDTSCVRVTTAQGRPVTVAATLCAERADDPYVLVHGTSGRITFWYKQDRVLVQRAGHGPEELHFGRTDLLENLVDHLVTGAPLLVTPDATGAFMKVVEAIRRAPDPAPLPAAAWRRVPGENRRVVPGVDGLVAAAADTLSLYSELGASWALPAGQAAPGSARQSGEPSAQQSAPHPPKEVSTR
;
A
#
# COMPACT_ATOMS: atom_id res chain seq x y z
N MET A 1 1.35 -14.79 -41.92
CA MET A 1 1.94 -14.13 -40.75
C MET A 1 0.93 -13.13 -40.29
N THR A 2 0.08 -13.54 -39.36
CA THR A 2 -0.97 -12.69 -38.75
C THR A 2 -0.39 -12.10 -37.49
N THR A 3 -0.36 -10.79 -37.42
CA THR A 3 -0.02 -10.00 -36.22
C THR A 3 -0.96 -10.34 -35.08
N PRO A 4 -0.49 -10.56 -33.85
CA PRO A 4 -1.39 -10.76 -32.72
C PRO A 4 -2.05 -9.41 -32.35
N GLU A 5 -3.38 -9.42 -32.31
CA GLU A 5 -4.20 -8.34 -31.75
C GLU A 5 -3.83 -8.10 -30.28
N ALA A 6 -3.58 -6.86 -29.93
CA ALA A 6 -3.34 -6.44 -28.56
C ALA A 6 -4.62 -6.62 -27.74
N THR A 7 -4.54 -7.46 -26.71
CA THR A 7 -5.63 -7.65 -25.73
C THR A 7 -5.85 -6.34 -24.96
N PRO A 8 -7.10 -5.88 -24.76
CA PRO A 8 -7.35 -4.65 -24.01
C PRO A 8 -6.89 -4.80 -22.56
N GLU A 9 -6.07 -3.86 -22.12
CA GLU A 9 -5.57 -3.72 -20.75
C GLU A 9 -6.75 -3.64 -19.78
N ALA A 10 -6.78 -4.52 -18.78
CA ALA A 10 -7.80 -4.49 -17.74
C ALA A 10 -7.77 -3.12 -17.03
N ALA A 11 -8.91 -2.45 -16.98
CA ALA A 11 -9.03 -1.12 -16.41
C ALA A 11 -8.39 -1.05 -15.02
N PRO A 12 -7.54 -0.06 -14.73
CA PRO A 12 -7.01 0.16 -13.40
C PRO A 12 -8.15 0.42 -12.42
N GLU A 13 -7.93 0.06 -11.16
CA GLU A 13 -8.85 0.41 -10.07
C GLU A 13 -9.18 1.90 -10.15
N PRO A 14 -10.46 2.32 -10.08
CA PRO A 14 -10.77 3.73 -10.02
C PRO A 14 -10.09 4.29 -8.76
N ALA A 15 -9.21 5.27 -8.97
CA ALA A 15 -8.66 6.08 -7.90
C ALA A 15 -9.82 6.70 -7.10
N PRO A 16 -9.70 6.89 -5.79
CA PRO A 16 -10.68 7.65 -5.06
C PRO A 16 -10.82 9.03 -5.73
N GLU A 17 -12.04 9.42 -6.06
CA GLU A 17 -12.30 10.76 -6.57
C GLU A 17 -11.72 11.80 -5.60
N PRO A 18 -11.08 12.87 -6.11
CA PRO A 18 -10.61 13.94 -5.24
C PRO A 18 -11.80 14.52 -4.46
N ALA A 19 -11.67 14.57 -3.14
CA ALA A 19 -12.70 15.15 -2.29
C ALA A 19 -12.98 16.59 -2.70
N PRO A 20 -14.25 17.04 -2.77
CA PRO A 20 -14.57 18.43 -3.05
C PRO A 20 -13.95 19.34 -1.98
N ARG A 21 -13.33 20.44 -2.41
CA ARG A 21 -12.75 21.45 -1.51
C ARG A 21 -13.76 21.87 -0.45
N ALA A 22 -13.40 21.78 0.82
CA ALA A 22 -14.16 22.39 1.90
C ALA A 22 -14.15 23.91 1.72
N THR A 23 -15.30 24.50 1.48
CA THR A 23 -15.50 25.95 1.52
C THR A 23 -15.27 26.42 2.95
N PRO A 24 -14.48 27.49 3.21
CA PRO A 24 -14.31 28.02 4.55
C PRO A 24 -15.65 28.42 5.14
N GLY A 25 -16.03 27.79 6.25
CA GLY A 25 -17.29 28.04 6.94
C GLY A 25 -17.39 29.48 7.41
N ALA A 26 -18.50 30.14 7.07
CA ALA A 26 -18.87 31.43 7.55
C ALA A 26 -19.18 31.43 9.05
N THR A 27 -18.47 32.26 9.80
CA THR A 27 -18.78 32.56 11.21
C THR A 27 -20.03 33.46 11.29
N PRO A 28 -21.01 33.20 12.14
CA PRO A 28 -22.17 34.11 12.28
C PRO A 28 -21.92 35.23 13.27
N GLY A 29 -22.16 36.45 12.83
CA GLY A 29 -22.80 37.51 13.61
C GLY A 29 -21.95 38.50 14.39
N ALA A 30 -21.74 39.69 13.83
CA ALA A 30 -21.76 40.94 14.60
C ALA A 30 -22.37 42.08 13.76
N THR A 31 -23.31 42.79 14.31
CA THR A 31 -24.16 43.87 13.75
C THR A 31 -23.37 45.19 13.60
N PRO A 32 -23.79 46.13 12.70
CA PRO A 32 -22.94 47.17 12.15
C PRO A 32 -22.96 48.50 12.94
N GLY A 33 -21.83 49.21 12.85
CA GLY A 33 -21.68 50.57 13.32
C GLY A 33 -20.78 51.41 12.43
N ALA A 34 -21.42 52.32 11.67
CA ALA A 34 -20.98 53.61 11.14
C ALA A 34 -19.58 53.84 10.51
N THR A 35 -19.62 54.27 9.27
CA THR A 35 -18.67 54.94 8.37
C THR A 35 -18.29 56.37 8.85
N PRO A 36 -17.34 57.14 8.22
CA PRO A 36 -16.62 56.99 6.97
C PRO A 36 -15.13 57.50 6.95
N GLY A 37 -14.40 57.14 5.90
CA GLY A 37 -13.41 58.03 5.28
C GLY A 37 -11.96 57.71 5.48
N ALA A 38 -11.31 57.10 4.51
CA ALA A 38 -9.94 57.40 4.07
C ALA A 38 -9.64 56.77 2.69
N THR A 39 -9.00 57.53 1.88
CA THR A 39 -8.68 57.38 0.47
C THR A 39 -7.70 56.25 0.19
N PRO A 40 -7.67 55.67 -1.03
CA PRO A 40 -6.91 54.46 -1.35
C PRO A 40 -5.47 54.78 -1.72
N GLY A 41 -4.56 53.99 -1.24
CA GLY A 41 -3.16 54.08 -1.59
C GLY A 41 -2.27 53.09 -0.82
N ALA A 42 -2.52 51.83 -1.01
CA ALA A 42 -1.46 50.85 -0.72
C ALA A 42 -1.52 49.78 -1.81
N ALA A 43 -0.52 49.78 -2.68
CA ALA A 43 -0.28 48.70 -3.58
C ALA A 43 -0.17 47.42 -2.72
N SER A 44 -1.09 46.51 -2.94
CA SER A 44 -1.02 45.14 -2.44
C SER A 44 0.29 44.56 -2.97
N GLY A 45 1.31 44.52 -2.14
CA GLY A 45 2.50 43.75 -2.36
C GLY A 45 2.09 42.29 -2.29
N ALA A 46 1.61 41.75 -3.40
CA ALA A 46 1.45 40.30 -3.55
C ALA A 46 2.84 39.71 -3.35
N THR A 47 3.02 38.99 -2.25
CA THR A 47 4.23 38.15 -2.07
C THR A 47 4.35 37.31 -3.32
N PRO A 48 5.50 37.33 -4.04
CA PRO A 48 5.65 36.53 -5.24
C PRO A 48 5.32 35.07 -4.89
N ARG A 49 4.40 34.44 -5.62
CA ARG A 49 4.18 33.00 -5.49
C ARG A 49 5.51 32.34 -5.77
N PRO A 50 5.96 31.37 -4.95
CA PRO A 50 7.15 30.62 -5.26
C PRO A 50 6.98 29.95 -6.62
N GLU A 51 8.08 29.86 -7.39
CA GLU A 51 8.06 29.19 -8.69
C GLU A 51 7.60 27.74 -8.51
N PRO A 52 6.77 27.20 -9.44
CA PRO A 52 6.30 25.81 -9.38
C PRO A 52 7.47 24.83 -9.33
N LEU A 53 7.47 23.91 -8.38
CA LEU A 53 8.55 22.94 -8.21
C LEU A 53 8.57 21.95 -9.38
N PRO A 54 9.73 21.74 -10.06
CA PRO A 54 9.83 20.76 -11.13
C PRO A 54 9.76 19.34 -10.57
N VAL A 55 8.84 18.53 -11.13
CA VAL A 55 8.57 17.14 -10.74
C VAL A 55 8.92 16.20 -11.88
N VAL A 56 9.61 15.12 -11.56
CA VAL A 56 9.80 13.95 -12.44
C VAL A 56 8.93 12.80 -11.93
N LEU A 57 8.18 12.16 -12.83
CA LEU A 57 7.40 10.96 -12.54
C LEU A 57 8.12 9.73 -13.12
N ALA A 58 8.52 8.80 -12.28
CA ALA A 58 9.02 7.48 -12.69
C ALA A 58 7.91 6.44 -12.56
N GLY A 59 7.56 5.80 -13.69
CA GLY A 59 6.42 4.87 -13.75
C GLY A 59 5.09 5.60 -13.93
N ALA A 60 4.77 6.02 -15.14
CA ALA A 60 3.58 6.80 -15.46
C ALA A 60 2.38 5.94 -15.92
N ARG A 61 2.58 4.63 -16.13
CA ARG A 61 1.51 3.69 -16.53
C ARG A 61 0.90 2.98 -15.31
N GLY A 62 -0.21 2.27 -15.50
CA GLY A 62 -0.91 1.63 -14.39
C GLY A 62 -1.32 2.63 -13.30
N HIS A 63 -0.88 2.42 -12.06
CA HIS A 63 -1.14 3.37 -10.96
C HIS A 63 -0.48 4.74 -11.17
N GLY A 64 0.60 4.81 -11.93
CA GLY A 64 1.26 6.06 -12.27
C GLY A 64 0.39 7.06 -13.03
N ARG A 65 -0.65 6.60 -13.74
CA ARG A 65 -1.66 7.49 -14.37
C ARG A 65 -2.38 8.36 -13.35
N TRP A 66 -2.65 7.82 -12.16
CA TRP A 66 -3.21 8.62 -11.07
C TRP A 66 -2.24 9.71 -10.61
N HIS A 67 -0.96 9.39 -10.44
CA HIS A 67 0.06 10.39 -10.12
C HIS A 67 0.20 11.44 -11.21
N LEU A 68 0.18 11.03 -12.47
CA LEU A 68 0.22 11.96 -13.61
C LEU A 68 -0.96 12.94 -13.56
N ALA A 69 -2.17 12.44 -13.35
CA ALA A 69 -3.37 13.27 -13.21
C ALA A 69 -3.28 14.21 -11.99
N ASN A 70 -2.76 13.71 -10.87
CA ASN A 70 -2.57 14.51 -9.66
C ASN A 70 -1.51 15.61 -9.84
N ILE A 71 -0.38 15.31 -10.50
CA ILE A 71 0.64 16.30 -10.84
C ILE A 71 0.03 17.39 -11.74
N ARG A 72 -0.79 17.02 -12.76
CA ARG A 72 -1.47 17.97 -13.63
C ARG A 72 -2.41 18.89 -12.83
N ARG A 73 -3.20 18.34 -11.91
CA ARG A 73 -4.06 19.13 -11.02
C ARG A 73 -3.24 20.14 -10.19
N LEU A 74 -2.14 19.70 -9.57
CA LEU A 74 -1.28 20.58 -8.78
C LEU A 74 -0.51 21.60 -9.65
N GLN A 75 -0.28 21.30 -10.93
CA GLN A 75 0.28 22.23 -11.91
C GLN A 75 -0.72 23.36 -12.24
N GLU A 76 -2.00 23.05 -12.38
CA GLU A 76 -3.07 24.04 -12.53
C GLU A 76 -3.18 24.97 -11.31
N ASP A 77 -2.92 24.43 -10.10
CA ASP A 77 -2.86 25.20 -8.87
C ASP A 77 -1.54 26.02 -8.74
N GLY A 78 -0.58 25.84 -9.67
CA GLY A 78 0.70 26.54 -9.70
C GLY A 78 1.70 26.08 -8.64
N LEU A 79 1.53 24.88 -8.09
CA LEU A 79 2.37 24.32 -7.04
C LEU A 79 3.58 23.56 -7.60
N VAL A 80 3.37 22.83 -8.68
CA VAL A 80 4.40 22.00 -9.33
C VAL A 80 4.38 22.19 -10.86
N ARG A 81 5.42 21.70 -11.51
CA ARG A 81 5.51 21.58 -12.97
C ARG A 81 5.98 20.18 -13.33
N LEU A 82 5.24 19.45 -14.16
CA LEU A 82 5.71 18.17 -14.72
C LEU A 82 6.88 18.44 -15.64
N ALA A 83 8.08 18.17 -15.20
CA ALA A 83 9.31 18.43 -15.91
C ALA A 83 9.76 17.23 -16.73
N GLY A 84 9.55 16.01 -16.24
CA GLY A 84 9.96 14.80 -16.95
C GLY A 84 9.16 13.56 -16.55
N ILE A 85 9.18 12.57 -17.45
CA ILE A 85 8.64 11.23 -17.23
C ILE A 85 9.73 10.19 -17.52
N CYS A 86 10.01 9.35 -16.52
CA CYS A 86 10.92 8.21 -16.67
C CYS A 86 10.12 6.93 -16.93
N GLU A 87 10.25 6.40 -18.15
CA GLU A 87 9.61 5.15 -18.58
C GLU A 87 10.52 4.40 -19.56
N LEU A 88 10.43 3.05 -19.55
CA LEU A 88 11.18 2.22 -20.48
C LEU A 88 10.77 2.46 -21.94
N THR A 89 9.51 2.78 -22.16
CA THR A 89 8.96 3.15 -23.46
C THR A 89 8.30 4.52 -23.31
N PRO A 90 8.67 5.51 -24.12
CA PRO A 90 8.07 6.85 -24.03
C PRO A 90 6.54 6.83 -24.11
N LEU A 91 5.88 7.73 -23.39
CA LEU A 91 4.45 7.97 -23.50
C LEU A 91 4.14 8.74 -24.77
N THR A 92 2.98 8.47 -25.35
CA THR A 92 2.41 9.26 -26.44
C THR A 92 1.75 10.53 -25.91
N GLU A 93 1.44 11.48 -26.79
CA GLU A 93 0.74 12.71 -26.43
C GLU A 93 -0.61 12.43 -25.73
N ASP A 94 -1.35 11.45 -26.21
CA ASP A 94 -2.62 11.04 -25.62
C ASP A 94 -2.44 10.45 -24.19
N GLU A 95 -1.30 9.84 -23.91
CA GLU A 95 -1.00 9.24 -22.59
C GLU A 95 -0.58 10.29 -21.55
N TYR A 96 0.30 11.26 -21.92
CA TYR A 96 0.76 12.26 -20.93
C TYR A 96 -0.15 13.49 -20.87
N GLY A 97 -0.83 13.86 -21.92
CA GLY A 97 -1.72 15.01 -22.04
C GLY A 97 -1.06 16.36 -21.78
N GLY A 98 -1.51 17.41 -22.42
CA GLY A 98 -1.03 18.78 -22.21
C GLY A 98 0.40 19.02 -22.71
N GLU A 99 1.15 19.91 -22.03
CA GLU A 99 2.50 20.28 -22.41
C GLU A 99 3.45 19.07 -22.35
N PRO A 100 4.28 18.80 -23.37
CA PRO A 100 5.15 17.64 -23.43
C PRO A 100 6.26 17.72 -22.38
N PRO A 101 6.38 16.72 -21.47
CA PRO A 101 7.51 16.62 -20.55
C PRO A 101 8.73 16.04 -21.27
N GLU A 102 9.92 16.27 -20.71
CA GLU A 102 11.10 15.51 -21.13
C GLU A 102 10.89 14.02 -20.80
N GLN A 103 11.32 13.10 -21.69
CA GLN A 103 11.15 11.67 -21.48
C GLN A 103 12.48 10.93 -21.62
N SER A 104 12.76 10.03 -20.67
CA SER A 104 13.98 9.21 -20.67
C SER A 104 13.74 7.90 -19.94
N ALA A 105 14.45 6.85 -20.34
CA ALA A 105 14.58 5.62 -19.56
C ALA A 105 15.68 5.72 -18.47
N ASP A 106 16.57 6.69 -18.57
CA ASP A 106 17.62 6.97 -17.58
C ASP A 106 17.08 7.97 -16.56
N PHE A 107 16.72 7.46 -15.39
CA PHE A 107 16.14 8.25 -14.30
C PHE A 107 17.12 9.29 -13.77
N GLY A 108 18.41 8.91 -13.57
CA GLY A 108 19.42 9.82 -13.02
C GLY A 108 19.71 10.99 -13.95
N ALA A 109 19.91 10.72 -15.25
CA ALA A 109 20.11 11.75 -16.26
C ALA A 109 18.89 12.67 -16.38
N LEU A 110 17.68 12.12 -16.30
CA LEU A 110 16.44 12.89 -16.37
C LEU A 110 16.28 13.85 -15.16
N LEU A 111 16.64 13.42 -13.96
CA LEU A 111 16.61 14.29 -12.78
C LEU A 111 17.54 15.50 -12.94
N GLU A 112 18.74 15.28 -13.52
CA GLU A 112 19.72 16.32 -13.75
C GLU A 112 19.30 17.28 -14.87
N SER A 113 18.88 16.77 -16.03
CA SER A 113 18.51 17.60 -17.20
C SER A 113 17.30 18.48 -16.93
N THR A 114 16.31 17.96 -16.17
CA THR A 114 15.09 18.71 -15.83
C THR A 114 15.24 19.65 -14.64
N GLY A 115 16.33 19.55 -13.89
CA GLY A 115 16.52 20.25 -12.61
C GLY A 115 15.45 19.88 -11.59
N ALA A 116 15.03 18.61 -11.57
CA ALA A 116 13.96 18.13 -10.70
C ALA A 116 14.22 18.46 -9.22
N ARG A 117 13.18 18.92 -8.54
CA ARG A 117 13.18 19.12 -7.09
C ARG A 117 12.44 18.01 -6.37
N ILE A 118 11.50 17.39 -7.02
CA ILE A 118 10.71 16.25 -6.51
C ILE A 118 10.72 15.13 -7.56
N ALA A 119 10.88 13.91 -7.10
CA ALA A 119 10.63 12.70 -7.88
C ALA A 119 9.46 11.94 -7.25
N VAL A 120 8.47 11.60 -8.09
CA VAL A 120 7.40 10.67 -7.75
C VAL A 120 7.79 9.33 -8.34
N VAL A 121 7.98 8.31 -7.49
CA VAL A 121 8.41 6.97 -7.90
C VAL A 121 7.24 6.00 -7.73
N CYS A 122 6.68 5.54 -8.85
CA CYS A 122 5.54 4.62 -8.95
C CYS A 122 5.85 3.42 -9.86
N THR A 123 7.04 2.91 -9.77
CA THR A 123 7.57 1.77 -10.53
C THR A 123 7.31 0.45 -9.78
N PRO A 124 7.64 -0.73 -10.34
CA PRO A 124 7.58 -1.98 -9.59
C PRO A 124 8.44 -1.95 -8.31
N ILE A 125 7.92 -2.52 -7.22
CA ILE A 125 8.48 -2.42 -5.86
C ILE A 125 9.99 -2.73 -5.75
N HIS A 126 10.49 -3.68 -6.55
CA HIS A 126 11.90 -4.09 -6.51
C HIS A 126 12.86 -3.03 -7.05
N THR A 127 12.36 -1.98 -7.69
CA THR A 127 13.17 -0.86 -8.19
C THR A 127 13.16 0.35 -7.24
N HIS A 128 12.29 0.35 -6.24
CA HIS A 128 12.05 1.51 -5.36
C HIS A 128 13.31 1.96 -4.63
N THR A 129 14.06 1.01 -4.04
CA THR A 129 15.25 1.33 -3.27
C THR A 129 16.33 2.01 -4.10
N ASP A 130 16.63 1.48 -5.28
CA ASP A 130 17.69 2.03 -6.13
C ASP A 130 17.30 3.39 -6.72
N LEU A 131 16.05 3.57 -7.14
CA LEU A 131 15.55 4.86 -7.63
C LEU A 131 15.51 5.90 -6.49
N ALA A 132 15.11 5.51 -5.29
CA ALA A 132 15.12 6.40 -4.14
C ALA A 132 16.54 6.87 -3.79
N LEU A 133 17.51 5.98 -3.83
CA LEU A 133 18.92 6.33 -3.59
C LEU A 133 19.49 7.20 -4.72
N ALA A 134 19.17 6.92 -5.97
CA ALA A 134 19.57 7.75 -7.11
C ALA A 134 19.02 9.20 -7.02
N ALA A 135 17.79 9.37 -6.52
CA ALA A 135 17.22 10.67 -6.22
C ALA A 135 17.94 11.35 -5.03
N ALA A 136 18.21 10.58 -3.97
CA ALA A 136 18.90 11.08 -2.78
C ALA A 136 20.32 11.59 -3.08
N GLU A 137 21.09 10.88 -3.89
CA GLU A 137 22.42 11.27 -4.37
C GLU A 137 22.42 12.63 -5.10
N ARG A 138 21.28 13.02 -5.68
CA ARG A 138 21.07 14.28 -6.41
C ARG A 138 20.36 15.35 -5.61
N GLY A 139 20.08 15.10 -4.34
CA GLY A 139 19.35 16.03 -3.48
C GLY A 139 17.89 16.25 -3.88
N VAL A 140 17.30 15.30 -4.63
CA VAL A 140 15.91 15.35 -5.09
C VAL A 140 15.00 14.71 -4.05
N HIS A 141 13.96 15.44 -3.62
CA HIS A 141 12.98 14.99 -2.64
C HIS A 141 12.03 13.94 -3.25
N LEU A 142 11.43 13.08 -2.42
CA LEU A 142 10.70 11.89 -2.88
C LEU A 142 9.26 11.84 -2.41
N LEU A 143 8.36 11.51 -3.33
CA LEU A 143 7.13 10.77 -3.06
C LEU A 143 7.32 9.35 -3.61
N LEU A 144 7.50 8.39 -2.72
CA LEU A 144 7.77 6.99 -3.06
C LEU A 144 6.52 6.15 -2.82
N GLU A 145 6.04 5.44 -3.86
CA GLU A 145 4.87 4.58 -3.74
C GLU A 145 5.08 3.42 -2.77
N LYS A 146 3.94 2.97 -2.24
CA LYS A 146 3.88 1.81 -1.33
C LYS A 146 3.86 0.48 -2.12
N PRO A 147 4.40 -0.61 -1.57
CA PRO A 147 5.30 -0.67 -0.42
C PRO A 147 6.64 0.02 -0.73
N PRO A 148 7.29 0.68 0.25
CA PRO A 148 8.51 1.43 -0.04
C PRO A 148 9.70 0.56 -0.46
N ALA A 149 9.69 -0.73 -0.13
CA ALA A 149 10.71 -1.69 -0.52
C ALA A 149 10.20 -3.14 -0.44
N PRO A 150 10.84 -4.10 -1.12
CA PRO A 150 10.41 -5.50 -1.13
C PRO A 150 10.82 -6.30 0.11
N SER A 151 11.73 -5.77 0.92
CA SER A 151 12.20 -6.39 2.17
C SER A 151 12.54 -5.34 3.22
N TYR A 152 12.64 -5.76 4.47
CA TYR A 152 13.03 -4.84 5.56
C TYR A 152 14.48 -4.37 5.41
N ALA A 153 15.37 -5.19 4.88
CA ALA A 153 16.76 -4.81 4.64
C ALA A 153 16.86 -3.72 3.56
N GLU A 154 16.17 -3.88 2.44
CA GLU A 154 16.10 -2.87 1.38
C GLU A 154 15.42 -1.58 1.86
N PHE A 155 14.36 -1.70 2.66
CA PHE A 155 13.74 -0.56 3.30
C PHE A 155 14.72 0.22 4.18
N ARG A 156 15.51 -0.47 5.02
CA ARG A 156 16.52 0.21 5.85
C ARG A 156 17.59 0.89 5.00
N ARG A 157 18.08 0.21 3.95
CA ARG A 157 19.07 0.79 3.01
C ARG A 157 18.55 2.09 2.39
N MET A 158 17.29 2.07 1.94
CA MET A 158 16.61 3.25 1.38
C MET A 158 16.44 4.35 2.43
N ALA A 159 15.86 4.04 3.59
CA ALA A 159 15.57 5.02 4.63
C ALA A 159 16.86 5.68 5.17
N ASP A 160 17.91 4.89 5.42
CA ASP A 160 19.19 5.39 5.89
C ASP A 160 19.88 6.26 4.84
N GLY A 161 19.83 5.89 3.55
CA GLY A 161 20.38 6.69 2.45
C GLY A 161 19.66 8.03 2.26
N VAL A 162 18.32 8.01 2.31
CA VAL A 162 17.48 9.22 2.24
C VAL A 162 17.77 10.16 3.42
N ALA A 163 17.87 9.60 4.64
CA ALA A 163 18.20 10.38 5.83
C ALA A 163 19.62 10.98 5.77
N ALA A 164 20.60 10.19 5.31
CA ALA A 164 21.99 10.66 5.15
C ALA A 164 22.12 11.79 4.12
N ALA A 165 21.31 11.76 3.06
CA ALA A 165 21.25 12.82 2.05
C ALA A 165 20.49 14.07 2.52
N GLY A 166 19.75 13.98 3.63
CA GLY A 166 18.95 15.10 4.15
C GLY A 166 17.77 15.50 3.27
N ILE A 167 17.29 14.61 2.40
CA ILE A 167 16.12 14.88 1.57
C ILE A 167 14.82 14.52 2.29
N ALA A 168 13.74 15.22 1.94
CA ALA A 168 12.39 14.86 2.35
C ALA A 168 11.93 13.63 1.57
N CYS A 169 11.34 12.65 2.25
CA CYS A 169 10.75 11.48 1.63
C CYS A 169 9.37 11.19 2.25
N GLN A 170 8.35 11.18 1.41
CA GLN A 170 6.97 10.86 1.73
C GLN A 170 6.63 9.49 1.13
N ILE A 171 6.06 8.59 1.92
CA ILE A 171 5.65 7.25 1.43
C ILE A 171 4.18 7.27 1.03
N GLY A 172 3.85 6.70 -0.12
CA GLY A 172 2.55 6.73 -0.79
C GLY A 172 1.41 5.97 -0.09
N PHE A 173 1.29 6.08 1.23
CA PHE A 173 0.11 5.60 1.95
C PHE A 173 -0.95 6.70 2.04
N GLN A 174 -1.66 6.96 0.94
CA GLN A 174 -2.65 8.03 0.85
C GLN A 174 -3.77 7.96 1.90
N SER A 175 -4.06 6.76 2.42
CA SER A 175 -5.03 6.58 3.53
C SER A 175 -4.59 7.29 4.81
N LEU A 176 -3.29 7.50 5.01
CA LEU A 176 -2.74 8.20 6.17
C LEU A 176 -2.79 9.74 6.02
N GLY A 177 -3.06 10.24 4.82
CA GLY A 177 -3.38 11.65 4.58
C GLY A 177 -4.78 12.05 5.03
N SER A 178 -5.63 11.09 5.41
CA SER A 178 -6.99 11.35 5.91
C SER A 178 -6.97 12.08 7.25
N HIS A 179 -7.76 13.13 7.37
CA HIS A 179 -7.97 13.85 8.63
C HIS A 179 -8.75 13.02 9.66
N ALA A 180 -9.37 11.91 9.23
CA ALA A 180 -10.00 10.94 10.12
C ALA A 180 -8.98 10.26 11.06
N VAL A 181 -7.74 10.02 10.61
CA VAL A 181 -6.73 9.31 11.42
C VAL A 181 -6.42 10.06 12.72
N PRO A 182 -6.01 11.35 12.71
CA PRO A 182 -5.81 12.11 13.95
C PRO A 182 -7.11 12.30 14.74
N ALA A 183 -8.27 12.47 14.08
CA ALA A 183 -9.56 12.62 14.75
C ALA A 183 -9.96 11.36 15.53
N ILE A 184 -9.82 10.17 14.92
CA ILE A 184 -10.08 8.89 15.60
C ILE A 184 -9.15 8.72 16.80
N ARG A 185 -7.87 9.05 16.64
CA ARG A 185 -6.91 8.97 17.75
C ARG A 185 -7.26 9.90 18.89
N ALA A 186 -7.75 11.10 18.60
CA ALA A 186 -8.26 12.04 19.61
C ALA A 186 -9.49 11.46 20.32
N LEU A 187 -10.50 10.96 19.58
CA LEU A 187 -11.68 10.30 20.17
C LEU A 187 -11.30 9.13 21.09
N VAL A 188 -10.31 8.33 20.71
CA VAL A 188 -9.81 7.22 21.54
C VAL A 188 -9.11 7.74 22.80
N ALA A 189 -8.29 8.78 22.69
CA ALA A 189 -7.59 9.40 23.82
C ALA A 189 -8.56 10.05 24.80
N ASP A 190 -9.64 10.66 24.31
CA ASP A 190 -10.72 11.27 25.10
C ASP A 190 -11.66 10.22 25.74
N GLY A 191 -11.40 8.92 25.51
CA GLY A 191 -12.16 7.82 26.10
C GLY A 191 -13.52 7.57 25.47
N ALA A 192 -13.80 8.06 24.26
CA ALA A 192 -15.09 7.94 23.58
C ALA A 192 -15.61 6.49 23.46
N ILE A 193 -14.71 5.51 23.38
CA ILE A 193 -15.03 4.08 23.30
C ILE A 193 -14.52 3.28 24.52
N GLY A 194 -14.16 3.97 25.61
CA GLY A 194 -13.49 3.39 26.77
C GLY A 194 -12.04 3.02 26.48
N ARG A 195 -11.48 2.03 27.23
CA ARG A 195 -10.11 1.59 27.04
C ARG A 195 -9.97 0.80 25.73
N PRO A 196 -9.04 1.17 24.82
CA PRO A 196 -8.81 0.41 23.58
C PRO A 196 -8.37 -1.03 23.87
N THR A 197 -8.93 -2.00 23.16
CA THR A 197 -8.65 -3.44 23.31
C THR A 197 -7.89 -4.04 22.13
N GLY A 198 -7.98 -3.47 20.96
CA GLY A 198 -7.26 -3.90 19.75
C GLY A 198 -7.78 -3.20 18.51
N ILE A 199 -7.14 -3.50 17.38
CA ILE A 199 -7.51 -2.95 16.07
C ILE A 199 -7.75 -4.10 15.11
N GLY A 200 -8.91 -4.09 14.43
CA GLY A 200 -9.23 -4.98 13.33
C GLY A 200 -9.12 -4.28 11.97
N GLY A 201 -8.76 -4.99 10.93
CA GLY A 201 -8.80 -4.50 9.55
C GLY A 201 -9.41 -5.56 8.64
N ALA A 202 -10.26 -5.16 7.71
CA ALA A 202 -10.95 -6.04 6.77
C ALA A 202 -10.86 -5.51 5.35
N GLY A 203 -10.58 -6.41 4.39
CA GLY A 203 -10.64 -6.11 2.97
C GLY A 203 -11.09 -7.33 2.17
N ALA A 204 -12.24 -7.23 1.52
CA ALA A 204 -12.81 -8.29 0.70
C ALA A 204 -12.99 -7.76 -0.73
N TRP A 205 -12.07 -8.14 -1.63
CA TRP A 205 -12.10 -7.69 -3.02
C TRP A 205 -12.27 -8.85 -3.99
N VAL A 206 -12.76 -8.51 -5.16
CA VAL A 206 -12.88 -9.43 -6.29
C VAL A 206 -11.75 -9.10 -7.28
N ARG A 207 -10.92 -10.09 -7.61
CA ARG A 207 -9.93 -9.97 -8.69
C ARG A 207 -10.07 -11.12 -9.68
N PRO A 208 -10.21 -10.82 -10.99
CA PRO A 208 -10.21 -11.85 -12.03
C PRO A 208 -8.79 -12.43 -12.21
N GLU A 209 -8.69 -13.59 -12.86
CA GLU A 209 -7.39 -14.23 -13.14
C GLU A 209 -6.47 -13.31 -13.97
N ASP A 210 -7.03 -12.45 -14.82
CA ASP A 210 -6.26 -11.52 -15.65
C ASP A 210 -5.56 -10.43 -14.83
N TYR A 211 -6.10 -10.09 -13.65
CA TYR A 211 -5.42 -9.20 -12.70
C TYR A 211 -4.01 -9.71 -12.35
N PHE A 212 -3.85 -11.02 -12.19
CA PHE A 212 -2.57 -11.64 -11.86
C PHE A 212 -1.65 -11.83 -13.08
N ARG A 213 -2.12 -11.44 -14.29
CA ARG A 213 -1.33 -11.43 -15.53
C ARG A 213 -1.01 -10.02 -16.03
N ARG A 214 -1.48 -8.98 -15.33
CA ARG A 214 -1.34 -7.57 -15.73
C ARG A 214 0.12 -7.10 -15.88
N ALA A 215 1.04 -7.79 -15.20
CA ALA A 215 2.46 -7.50 -15.26
C ALA A 215 3.28 -8.74 -14.87
N PRO A 216 4.57 -8.81 -15.25
CA PRO A 216 5.43 -9.97 -14.94
C PRO A 216 5.60 -10.27 -13.45
N TRP A 217 5.45 -9.26 -12.58
CA TRP A 217 5.58 -9.37 -11.13
C TRP A 217 4.25 -9.70 -10.42
N ALA A 218 3.12 -9.60 -11.14
CA ALA A 218 1.80 -9.76 -10.54
C ALA A 218 1.58 -11.17 -9.98
N GLY A 219 1.11 -11.26 -8.74
CA GLY A 219 0.88 -12.51 -8.03
C GLY A 219 2.15 -13.31 -7.70
N ARG A 220 3.34 -12.71 -7.81
CA ARG A 220 4.61 -13.39 -7.53
C ARG A 220 5.20 -12.99 -6.18
N ARG A 221 5.95 -13.90 -5.59
CA ARG A 221 6.83 -13.62 -4.46
C ARG A 221 8.19 -13.13 -4.92
N ARG A 222 8.67 -13.68 -6.06
CA ARG A 222 9.95 -13.32 -6.70
C ARG A 222 9.82 -13.19 -8.19
N LEU A 223 10.56 -12.23 -8.74
CA LEU A 223 10.75 -12.08 -10.18
C LEU A 223 12.25 -12.15 -10.48
N ASN A 224 12.69 -13.12 -11.29
CA ASN A 224 14.10 -13.32 -11.64
C ASN A 224 15.04 -13.39 -10.41
N GLY A 225 14.57 -14.00 -9.32
CA GLY A 225 15.33 -14.12 -8.07
C GLY A 225 15.24 -12.91 -7.12
N VAL A 226 14.63 -11.83 -7.53
CA VAL A 226 14.42 -10.61 -6.71
C VAL A 226 13.05 -10.66 -6.05
N ASP A 227 12.96 -10.32 -4.76
CA ASP A 227 11.70 -10.26 -4.02
C ASP A 227 10.78 -9.16 -4.59
N VAL A 228 9.50 -9.48 -4.81
CA VAL A 228 8.44 -8.55 -5.25
C VAL A 228 7.21 -8.60 -4.35
N ILE A 229 6.95 -9.72 -3.71
CA ILE A 229 5.94 -9.97 -2.66
C ILE A 229 4.57 -9.33 -2.98
N ASP A 230 4.01 -9.64 -4.16
CA ASP A 230 2.71 -9.11 -4.60
C ASP A 230 1.55 -9.94 -4.01
N GLY A 231 1.36 -9.88 -2.69
CA GLY A 231 0.28 -10.54 -1.95
C GLY A 231 -0.85 -9.60 -1.55
N ALA A 232 -1.94 -10.16 -1.03
CA ALA A 232 -3.15 -9.42 -0.69
C ALA A 232 -2.89 -8.27 0.30
N LEU A 233 -2.13 -8.52 1.37
CA LEU A 233 -1.83 -7.53 2.42
C LEU A 233 -0.58 -6.69 2.15
N THR A 234 0.27 -7.11 1.21
CA THR A 234 1.50 -6.38 0.89
C THR A 234 1.32 -5.39 -0.25
N ASN A 235 0.32 -5.56 -1.11
CA ASN A 235 0.06 -4.62 -2.21
C ASN A 235 -1.40 -4.13 -2.24
N PRO A 236 -2.43 -4.88 -2.71
CA PRO A 236 -3.76 -4.27 -2.89
C PRO A 236 -4.37 -3.75 -1.58
N LEU A 237 -4.23 -4.46 -0.48
CA LEU A 237 -4.78 -4.07 0.83
C LEU A 237 -3.71 -3.62 1.85
N ALA A 238 -2.53 -3.20 1.36
CA ALA A 238 -1.46 -2.63 2.18
C ALA A 238 -1.93 -1.41 3.01
N HIS A 239 -2.83 -0.62 2.45
CA HIS A 239 -3.43 0.53 3.16
C HIS A 239 -4.20 0.12 4.42
N ALA A 240 -4.88 -1.04 4.42
CA ALA A 240 -5.56 -1.54 5.60
C ALA A 240 -4.59 -1.82 6.76
N VAL A 241 -3.43 -2.45 6.44
CA VAL A 241 -2.38 -2.74 7.42
C VAL A 241 -1.76 -1.45 7.96
N ALA A 242 -1.35 -0.53 7.07
CA ALA A 242 -0.72 0.73 7.48
C ALA A 242 -1.68 1.59 8.32
N THR A 243 -2.96 1.69 7.92
CA THR A 243 -3.99 2.45 8.63
C THR A 243 -4.28 1.83 10.01
N ALA A 244 -4.39 0.50 10.11
CA ALA A 244 -4.59 -0.18 11.37
C ALA A 244 -3.44 0.06 12.36
N LEU A 245 -2.19 -0.02 11.88
CA LEU A 245 -1.00 0.28 12.68
C LEU A 245 -0.95 1.76 13.10
N ALA A 246 -1.34 2.70 12.21
CA ALA A 246 -1.39 4.11 12.54
C ALA A 246 -2.44 4.42 13.61
N LEU A 247 -3.63 3.81 13.53
CA LEU A 247 -4.69 3.95 14.56
C LEU A 247 -4.29 3.28 15.88
N ALA A 248 -3.49 2.22 15.84
CA ALA A 248 -2.90 1.62 17.05
C ALA A 248 -1.82 2.51 17.71
N GLY A 249 -1.33 3.54 16.99
CA GLY A 249 -0.18 4.33 17.43
C GLY A 249 1.13 3.56 17.38
N SER A 250 1.23 2.56 16.51
CA SER A 250 2.34 1.62 16.39
C SER A 250 2.86 1.60 14.96
N THR A 251 3.50 2.69 14.54
CA THR A 251 3.94 2.88 13.14
C THR A 251 5.41 2.55 12.92
N ARG A 252 6.23 2.55 13.97
CA ARG A 252 7.67 2.32 13.90
C ARG A 252 7.99 0.82 14.00
N ALA A 253 9.15 0.43 13.51
CA ALA A 253 9.57 -0.98 13.54
C ALA A 253 9.69 -1.54 14.96
N GLU A 254 10.14 -0.72 15.91
CA GLU A 254 10.28 -1.07 17.34
C GLU A 254 8.93 -1.23 18.05
N ASP A 255 7.85 -0.70 17.49
CA ASP A 255 6.50 -0.87 18.05
C ASP A 255 5.94 -2.27 17.83
N VAL A 256 6.62 -3.12 17.06
CA VAL A 256 6.18 -4.48 16.70
C VAL A 256 7.02 -5.50 17.47
N THR A 257 6.36 -6.31 18.31
CA THR A 257 7.01 -7.35 19.14
C THR A 257 6.75 -8.77 18.67
N GLY A 258 5.71 -9.00 17.87
CA GLY A 258 5.38 -10.30 17.31
C GLY A 258 4.46 -10.17 16.08
N ILE A 259 4.58 -11.12 15.15
CA ILE A 259 3.72 -11.20 13.97
C ILE A 259 3.39 -12.66 13.71
N GLU A 260 2.11 -12.94 13.56
CA GLU A 260 1.56 -14.22 13.11
C GLU A 260 0.94 -14.02 11.72
N THR A 261 1.11 -15.00 10.85
CA THR A 261 0.64 -14.90 9.46
C THR A 261 -0.07 -16.18 9.03
N GLU A 262 -1.20 -16.04 8.36
CA GLU A 262 -1.85 -17.10 7.58
C GLU A 262 -1.93 -16.66 6.14
N LEU A 263 -1.18 -17.34 5.27
CA LEU A 263 -1.06 -17.00 3.86
C LEU A 263 -1.61 -18.15 3.01
N LEU A 264 -2.64 -17.85 2.23
CA LEU A 264 -3.38 -18.84 1.44
C LEU A 264 -3.58 -18.32 0.01
N ARG A 265 -3.81 -19.23 -0.91
CA ARG A 265 -4.08 -18.90 -2.29
C ARG A 265 -5.13 -19.82 -2.91
N ALA A 266 -6.12 -19.24 -3.53
CA ALA A 266 -7.08 -19.94 -4.38
C ALA A 266 -6.64 -19.92 -5.85
N HIS A 267 -5.95 -18.85 -6.29
CA HIS A 267 -5.44 -18.73 -7.65
C HIS A 267 -4.11 -19.49 -7.84
N ASP A 268 -3.76 -19.74 -9.10
CA ASP A 268 -2.49 -20.34 -9.48
C ASP A 268 -1.40 -19.25 -9.59
N ILE A 269 -1.02 -18.74 -8.43
CA ILE A 269 -0.03 -17.68 -8.23
C ILE A 269 0.99 -18.12 -7.18
N GLU A 270 2.13 -17.43 -7.09
CA GLU A 270 3.15 -17.70 -6.06
C GLU A 270 2.83 -17.03 -4.73
N SER A 271 2.20 -15.87 -4.77
CA SER A 271 1.85 -15.10 -3.59
C SER A 271 0.49 -15.51 -3.01
N ASP A 272 0.06 -14.82 -1.98
CA ASP A 272 -1.22 -15.03 -1.32
C ASP A 272 -2.30 -14.16 -1.96
N ASP A 273 -3.51 -14.70 -2.03
CA ASP A 273 -4.73 -13.97 -2.39
C ASP A 273 -5.78 -13.93 -1.27
N THR A 274 -5.52 -14.69 -0.20
CA THR A 274 -6.35 -14.75 1.00
C THR A 274 -5.43 -14.86 2.20
N SER A 275 -5.45 -13.86 3.09
CA SER A 275 -4.42 -13.74 4.13
C SER A 275 -4.96 -13.11 5.40
N CYS A 276 -4.41 -13.52 6.52
CA CYS A 276 -4.64 -12.87 7.81
C CYS A 276 -3.29 -12.67 8.51
N VAL A 277 -3.09 -11.49 9.08
CA VAL A 277 -1.93 -11.21 9.95
C VAL A 277 -2.40 -10.69 11.29
N ARG A 278 -1.73 -11.12 12.35
CA ARG A 278 -1.90 -10.56 13.71
C ARG A 278 -0.57 -10.02 14.18
N VAL A 279 -0.53 -8.72 14.46
CA VAL A 279 0.63 -8.01 14.97
C VAL A 279 0.43 -7.77 16.46
N THR A 280 1.38 -8.20 17.28
CA THR A 280 1.46 -7.81 18.70
C THR A 280 2.28 -6.53 18.78
N THR A 281 1.68 -5.47 19.32
CA THR A 281 2.36 -4.18 19.49
C THR A 281 3.11 -4.13 20.82
N ALA A 282 4.11 -3.27 20.95
CA ALA A 282 4.83 -3.02 22.20
C ALA A 282 3.91 -2.59 23.36
N GLN A 283 2.72 -2.09 23.04
CA GLN A 283 1.67 -1.74 24.01
C GLN A 283 0.82 -2.96 24.43
N GLY A 284 1.12 -4.16 23.92
CA GLY A 284 0.40 -5.40 24.21
C GLY A 284 -0.97 -5.52 23.55
N ARG A 285 -1.34 -4.60 22.66
CA ARG A 285 -2.62 -4.65 21.94
C ARG A 285 -2.45 -5.32 20.57
N PRO A 286 -3.36 -6.26 20.21
CA PRO A 286 -3.31 -6.89 18.89
C PRO A 286 -3.82 -5.95 17.80
N VAL A 287 -3.18 -6.06 16.63
CA VAL A 287 -3.67 -5.51 15.36
C VAL A 287 -3.86 -6.70 14.41
N THR A 288 -5.11 -7.03 14.09
CA THR A 288 -5.42 -8.15 13.19
C THR A 288 -5.99 -7.62 11.88
N VAL A 289 -5.37 -7.97 10.76
CA VAL A 289 -5.84 -7.54 9.43
C VAL A 289 -6.05 -8.77 8.57
N ALA A 290 -7.28 -8.92 8.06
CA ALA A 290 -7.71 -10.01 7.22
C ALA A 290 -8.07 -9.50 5.82
N ALA A 291 -7.70 -10.25 4.80
CA ALA A 291 -7.88 -9.85 3.42
C ALA A 291 -8.16 -11.03 2.49
N THR A 292 -8.98 -10.80 1.48
CA THR A 292 -9.14 -11.71 0.35
C THR A 292 -9.30 -10.95 -0.96
N LEU A 293 -8.79 -11.53 -2.04
CA LEU A 293 -9.04 -11.11 -3.43
C LEU A 293 -10.03 -12.06 -4.13
N CYS A 294 -10.54 -13.06 -3.39
CA CYS A 294 -11.45 -14.10 -3.83
C CYS A 294 -12.86 -13.96 -3.23
N ALA A 295 -13.26 -12.72 -2.94
CA ALA A 295 -14.57 -12.42 -2.35
C ALA A 295 -15.74 -12.82 -3.26
N GLU A 296 -16.89 -13.09 -2.65
CA GLU A 296 -18.14 -13.26 -3.40
C GLU A 296 -18.58 -11.91 -3.99
N ARG A 297 -18.44 -10.84 -3.20
CA ARG A 297 -18.71 -9.46 -3.61
C ARG A 297 -17.59 -8.55 -3.09
N ALA A 298 -17.16 -7.61 -3.92
CA ALA A 298 -16.23 -6.59 -3.46
C ALA A 298 -16.92 -5.67 -2.44
N ASP A 299 -16.21 -5.36 -1.35
CA ASP A 299 -16.67 -4.42 -0.33
C ASP A 299 -15.57 -3.38 -0.06
N ASP A 300 -15.96 -2.21 0.45
CA ASP A 300 -15.02 -1.18 0.82
C ASP A 300 -14.22 -1.62 2.06
N PRO A 301 -12.89 -1.57 1.98
CA PRO A 301 -12.05 -1.99 3.08
C PRO A 301 -12.15 -0.98 4.24
N TYR A 302 -12.09 -1.51 5.46
CA TYR A 302 -12.23 -0.71 6.67
C TYR A 302 -11.28 -1.16 7.78
N VAL A 303 -11.13 -0.28 8.77
CA VAL A 303 -10.42 -0.56 10.03
C VAL A 303 -11.36 -0.32 11.21
N LEU A 304 -11.32 -1.24 12.18
CA LEU A 304 -12.09 -1.20 13.42
C LEU A 304 -11.19 -0.90 14.60
N VAL A 305 -11.51 0.13 15.37
CA VAL A 305 -10.90 0.37 16.69
C VAL A 305 -11.86 -0.14 17.73
N HIS A 306 -11.44 -1.20 18.46
CA HIS A 306 -12.23 -1.81 19.51
C HIS A 306 -11.92 -1.18 20.88
N GLY A 307 -12.94 -0.88 21.65
CA GLY A 307 -12.83 -0.40 23.02
C GLY A 307 -13.80 -1.10 23.95
N THR A 308 -13.61 -0.93 25.27
CA THR A 308 -14.43 -1.58 26.30
C THR A 308 -15.85 -1.06 26.36
N SER A 309 -16.16 0.08 25.78
CA SER A 309 -17.48 0.74 25.83
C SER A 309 -18.00 1.15 24.44
N GLY A 310 -17.36 0.68 23.37
CA GLY A 310 -17.75 1.00 22.00
C GLY A 310 -16.71 0.62 20.98
N ARG A 311 -16.98 1.01 19.75
CA ARG A 311 -16.04 0.81 18.64
C ARG A 311 -16.13 1.95 17.63
N ILE A 312 -15.08 2.12 16.83
CA ILE A 312 -15.03 3.07 15.71
C ILE A 312 -14.69 2.29 14.45
N THR A 313 -15.50 2.44 13.39
CA THR A 313 -15.24 1.89 12.06
C THR A 313 -14.78 3.01 11.15
N PHE A 314 -13.68 2.82 10.44
CA PHE A 314 -13.11 3.77 9.50
C PHE A 314 -12.99 3.15 8.11
N TRP A 315 -13.82 3.60 7.15
CA TRP A 315 -13.70 3.29 5.72
C TRP A 315 -12.71 4.28 5.10
N TYR A 316 -11.47 3.89 5.05
CA TYR A 316 -10.35 4.79 4.72
C TYR A 316 -10.31 5.25 3.25
N LYS A 317 -11.03 4.58 2.34
CA LYS A 317 -11.19 5.04 0.95
C LYS A 317 -12.20 6.20 0.84
N GLN A 318 -13.14 6.30 1.76
CA GLN A 318 -14.23 7.26 1.77
C GLN A 318 -14.05 8.37 2.79
N ASP A 319 -12.99 8.32 3.60
CA ASP A 319 -12.80 9.21 4.75
C ASP A 319 -14.03 9.27 5.69
N ARG A 320 -14.73 8.13 5.78
CA ARG A 320 -15.99 7.96 6.55
C ARG A 320 -15.72 7.20 7.83
N VAL A 321 -16.25 7.72 8.93
CA VAL A 321 -16.08 7.17 10.28
C VAL A 321 -17.45 6.94 10.90
N LEU A 322 -17.67 5.78 11.50
CA LEU A 322 -18.84 5.47 12.31
C LEU A 322 -18.41 5.20 13.75
N VAL A 323 -18.89 6.02 14.68
CA VAL A 323 -18.65 5.87 16.11
C VAL A 323 -19.87 5.22 16.75
N GLN A 324 -19.68 4.08 17.42
CA GLN A 324 -20.71 3.34 18.13
C GLN A 324 -20.32 3.26 19.62
N ARG A 325 -21.13 3.83 20.51
CA ARG A 325 -20.86 3.94 21.93
C ARG A 325 -22.03 3.41 22.75
N ALA A 326 -21.75 2.78 23.86
CA ALA A 326 -22.79 2.36 24.80
C ALA A 326 -23.62 3.57 25.27
N GLY A 327 -24.95 3.45 25.23
CA GLY A 327 -25.86 4.51 25.67
C GLY A 327 -26.04 5.68 24.69
N HIS A 328 -25.43 5.64 23.50
CA HIS A 328 -25.56 6.65 22.46
C HIS A 328 -26.02 6.03 21.14
N GLY A 329 -26.71 6.78 20.31
CA GLY A 329 -26.95 6.40 18.92
C GLY A 329 -25.63 6.36 18.12
N PRO A 330 -25.59 5.63 17.00
CA PRO A 330 -24.43 5.65 16.12
C PRO A 330 -24.25 7.06 15.53
N GLU A 331 -23.01 7.50 15.46
CA GLU A 331 -22.62 8.81 14.92
C GLU A 331 -21.74 8.62 13.70
N GLU A 332 -22.13 9.17 12.56
CA GLU A 332 -21.37 9.11 11.32
C GLU A 332 -20.68 10.44 11.06
N LEU A 333 -19.37 10.38 10.78
CA LEU A 333 -18.52 11.55 10.53
C LEU A 333 -17.83 11.38 9.18
N HIS A 334 -17.67 12.49 8.45
CA HIS A 334 -16.94 12.55 7.20
C HIS A 334 -15.80 13.55 7.32
N PHE A 335 -14.64 13.18 6.79
CA PHE A 335 -13.43 13.98 6.88
C PHE A 335 -12.90 14.31 5.48
N GLY A 336 -12.04 15.30 5.41
CA GLY A 336 -11.23 15.57 4.24
C GLY A 336 -9.92 14.78 4.27
N ARG A 337 -9.11 15.00 3.25
CA ARG A 337 -7.81 14.37 3.08
C ARG A 337 -6.81 15.39 2.55
N THR A 338 -5.59 15.34 3.04
CA THR A 338 -4.45 16.06 2.46
C THR A 338 -3.76 15.14 1.45
N ASP A 339 -3.57 15.64 0.24
CA ASP A 339 -2.79 14.94 -0.78
C ASP A 339 -1.31 14.85 -0.36
N LEU A 340 -0.67 13.70 -0.57
CA LEU A 340 0.70 13.48 -0.09
C LEU A 340 1.76 14.25 -0.91
N LEU A 341 1.52 14.49 -2.20
CA LEU A 341 2.40 15.34 -3.00
C LEU A 341 2.25 16.80 -2.61
N GLU A 342 1.02 17.25 -2.38
CA GLU A 342 0.73 18.59 -1.86
C GLU A 342 1.38 18.81 -0.49
N ASN A 343 1.27 17.85 0.44
CA ASN A 343 1.96 17.91 1.73
C ASN A 343 3.50 17.94 1.59
N LEU A 344 4.06 17.21 0.62
CA LEU A 344 5.49 17.27 0.36
C LEU A 344 5.91 18.67 -0.15
N VAL A 345 5.12 19.27 -1.03
CA VAL A 345 5.34 20.66 -1.48
C VAL A 345 5.24 21.62 -0.31
N ASP A 346 4.20 21.51 0.53
CA ASP A 346 4.05 22.33 1.73
C ASP A 346 5.23 22.18 2.70
N HIS A 347 5.72 20.93 2.87
CA HIS A 347 6.92 20.69 3.67
C HIS A 347 8.14 21.47 3.14
N LEU A 348 8.35 21.44 1.83
CA LEU A 348 9.50 22.08 1.20
C LEU A 348 9.41 23.62 1.21
N VAL A 349 8.22 24.18 1.21
CA VAL A 349 8.00 25.63 1.15
C VAL A 349 7.88 26.23 2.55
N THR A 350 7.19 25.54 3.47
CA THR A 350 6.80 26.09 4.78
C THR A 350 7.44 25.39 5.97
N GLY A 351 8.04 24.20 5.77
CA GLY A 351 8.51 23.34 6.86
C GLY A 351 7.37 22.56 7.55
N ALA A 352 6.18 22.47 6.95
CA ALA A 352 5.07 21.66 7.49
C ALA A 352 5.50 20.20 7.70
N PRO A 353 5.07 19.51 8.75
CA PRO A 353 5.43 18.11 8.97
C PRO A 353 4.98 17.20 7.83
N LEU A 354 5.85 16.25 7.41
CA LEU A 354 5.45 15.17 6.52
C LEU A 354 4.47 14.23 7.22
N LEU A 355 3.42 13.84 6.50
CA LEU A 355 2.37 12.95 7.03
C LEU A 355 2.83 11.49 7.13
N VAL A 356 3.65 11.04 6.18
CA VAL A 356 4.06 9.62 6.09
C VAL A 356 5.56 9.53 5.80
N THR A 357 6.38 9.70 6.83
CA THR A 357 7.84 9.53 6.70
C THR A 357 8.20 8.04 6.54
N PRO A 358 9.40 7.70 6.03
CA PRO A 358 9.88 6.30 6.02
C PRO A 358 9.76 5.63 7.39
N ASP A 359 10.22 6.27 8.46
CA ASP A 359 10.14 5.71 9.82
C ASP A 359 8.72 5.38 10.26
N ALA A 360 7.73 6.19 9.85
CA ALA A 360 6.32 5.96 10.13
C ALA A 360 5.72 4.78 9.34
N THR A 361 6.49 4.10 8.52
CA THR A 361 6.10 2.87 7.80
C THR A 361 6.89 1.64 8.27
N GLY A 362 7.75 1.79 9.26
CA GLY A 362 8.62 0.73 9.77
C GLY A 362 7.87 -0.49 10.27
N ALA A 363 6.75 -0.30 10.98
CA ALA A 363 5.89 -1.40 11.44
C ALA A 363 5.24 -2.15 10.28
N PHE A 364 4.75 -1.45 9.25
CA PHE A 364 4.25 -2.07 8.03
C PHE A 364 5.33 -2.90 7.35
N MET A 365 6.56 -2.40 7.26
CA MET A 365 7.68 -3.13 6.68
C MET A 365 8.10 -4.36 7.49
N LYS A 366 7.85 -4.39 8.80
CA LYS A 366 7.95 -5.62 9.60
C LYS A 366 6.91 -6.65 9.19
N VAL A 367 5.69 -6.24 8.87
CA VAL A 367 4.65 -7.14 8.33
C VAL A 367 5.07 -7.68 6.95
N VAL A 368 5.55 -6.83 6.05
CA VAL A 368 6.08 -7.26 4.75
C VAL A 368 7.20 -8.30 4.94
N GLU A 369 8.15 -8.05 5.85
CA GLU A 369 9.24 -8.98 6.13
C GLU A 369 8.76 -10.30 6.73
N ALA A 370 7.76 -10.28 7.62
CA ALA A 370 7.17 -11.50 8.16
C ALA A 370 6.50 -12.35 7.06
N ILE A 371 5.73 -11.72 6.17
CA ILE A 371 5.10 -12.36 5.02
C ILE A 371 6.18 -12.90 4.06
N ARG A 372 7.22 -12.12 3.79
CA ARG A 372 8.34 -12.52 2.92
C ARG A 372 9.06 -13.76 3.44
N ARG A 373 9.26 -13.86 4.77
CA ARG A 373 9.95 -14.97 5.44
C ARG A 373 9.07 -16.17 5.73
N ALA A 374 7.75 -15.97 5.72
CA ALA A 374 6.80 -17.06 5.92
C ALA A 374 6.97 -18.16 4.85
N PRO A 375 6.59 -19.41 5.14
CA PRO A 375 6.45 -20.44 4.13
C PRO A 375 5.62 -19.97 2.93
N ASP A 376 5.77 -20.64 1.79
CA ASP A 376 4.96 -20.35 0.62
C ASP A 376 3.46 -20.46 0.96
N PRO A 377 2.60 -19.56 0.42
CA PRO A 377 1.17 -19.58 0.71
C PRO A 377 0.55 -20.95 0.41
N ALA A 378 -0.20 -21.47 1.36
CA ALA A 378 -0.82 -22.76 1.23
C ALA A 378 -1.94 -22.70 0.16
N PRO A 379 -1.96 -23.64 -0.82
CA PRO A 379 -3.07 -23.72 -1.76
C PRO A 379 -4.33 -24.13 -1.04
N LEU A 380 -5.43 -23.41 -1.29
CA LEU A 380 -6.74 -23.82 -0.80
C LEU A 380 -7.17 -25.14 -1.46
N PRO A 381 -7.77 -26.09 -0.72
CA PRO A 381 -8.30 -27.30 -1.29
C PRO A 381 -9.32 -26.99 -2.40
N ALA A 382 -9.40 -27.82 -3.42
CA ALA A 382 -10.32 -27.61 -4.54
C ALA A 382 -11.81 -27.49 -4.12
N ALA A 383 -12.18 -28.09 -2.99
CA ALA A 383 -13.52 -27.99 -2.44
C ALA A 383 -13.80 -26.64 -1.72
N ALA A 384 -12.77 -25.86 -1.42
CA ALA A 384 -12.89 -24.59 -0.69
C ALA A 384 -13.16 -23.38 -1.60
N TRP A 385 -13.05 -23.55 -2.91
CA TRP A 385 -13.29 -22.45 -3.86
C TRP A 385 -14.03 -22.94 -5.10
N ARG A 386 -14.62 -22.02 -5.85
CA ARG A 386 -15.29 -22.31 -7.12
C ARG A 386 -14.95 -21.27 -8.18
N ARG A 387 -15.01 -21.65 -9.45
CA ARG A 387 -15.02 -20.68 -10.56
C ARG A 387 -16.42 -20.13 -10.74
N VAL A 388 -16.51 -18.84 -11.07
CA VAL A 388 -17.80 -18.23 -11.41
C VAL A 388 -18.01 -18.41 -12.91
N PRO A 389 -19.11 -19.05 -13.36
CA PRO A 389 -19.40 -19.22 -14.77
C PRO A 389 -19.52 -17.87 -15.48
N GLY A 390 -18.85 -17.74 -16.62
CA GLY A 390 -18.85 -16.49 -17.41
C GLY A 390 -17.97 -15.37 -16.89
N GLU A 391 -17.38 -15.54 -15.69
CA GLU A 391 -16.44 -14.60 -15.11
C GLU A 391 -15.08 -15.29 -14.90
N ASN A 392 -14.01 -14.67 -15.31
CA ASN A 392 -12.68 -15.27 -15.17
C ASN A 392 -12.14 -15.05 -13.74
N ARG A 393 -12.84 -15.58 -12.73
CA ARG A 393 -12.47 -15.40 -11.30
C ARG A 393 -12.77 -16.64 -10.45
N ARG A 394 -12.03 -16.76 -9.36
CA ARG A 394 -12.25 -17.73 -8.29
C ARG A 394 -12.87 -17.06 -7.07
N VAL A 395 -13.78 -17.78 -6.44
CA VAL A 395 -14.48 -17.33 -5.23
C VAL A 395 -14.29 -18.38 -4.14
N VAL A 396 -13.99 -17.92 -2.94
CA VAL A 396 -14.00 -18.74 -1.73
C VAL A 396 -15.31 -18.47 -1.00
N PRO A 397 -16.30 -19.39 -1.03
CA PRO A 397 -17.60 -19.17 -0.42
C PRO A 397 -17.51 -18.84 1.07
N GLY A 398 -18.21 -17.81 1.51
CA GLY A 398 -18.26 -17.37 2.90
C GLY A 398 -17.01 -16.62 3.39
N VAL A 399 -15.99 -16.40 2.55
CA VAL A 399 -14.75 -15.70 2.96
C VAL A 399 -15.01 -14.25 3.35
N ASP A 400 -16.00 -13.59 2.75
CA ASP A 400 -16.37 -12.20 3.06
C ASP A 400 -16.75 -12.08 4.55
N GLY A 401 -17.60 -13.00 5.04
CA GLY A 401 -17.98 -13.08 6.45
C GLY A 401 -16.81 -13.46 7.37
N LEU A 402 -15.90 -14.30 6.89
CA LEU A 402 -14.73 -14.71 7.67
C LEU A 402 -13.72 -13.56 7.82
N VAL A 403 -13.49 -12.76 6.76
CA VAL A 403 -12.65 -11.55 6.81
C VAL A 403 -13.23 -10.54 7.79
N ALA A 404 -14.55 -10.30 7.74
CA ALA A 404 -15.23 -9.41 8.68
C ALA A 404 -15.13 -9.93 10.13
N ALA A 405 -15.37 -11.24 10.36
CA ALA A 405 -15.26 -11.85 11.69
C ALA A 405 -13.83 -11.78 12.25
N ALA A 406 -12.80 -11.97 11.42
CA ALA A 406 -11.40 -11.85 11.83
C ALA A 406 -11.08 -10.44 12.35
N ALA A 407 -11.56 -9.40 11.67
CA ALA A 407 -11.40 -8.02 12.10
C ALA A 407 -12.23 -7.70 13.36
N ASP A 408 -13.44 -8.26 13.47
CA ASP A 408 -14.34 -8.00 14.61
C ASP A 408 -13.89 -8.71 15.89
N THR A 409 -13.33 -9.90 15.78
CA THR A 409 -12.89 -10.70 16.94
C THR A 409 -11.38 -10.67 17.19
N LEU A 410 -10.61 -10.00 16.34
CA LEU A 410 -9.14 -9.95 16.36
C LEU A 410 -8.48 -11.35 16.27
N SER A 411 -9.14 -12.25 15.53
CA SER A 411 -8.77 -13.66 15.41
C SER A 411 -8.20 -13.99 14.03
N LEU A 412 -7.34 -15.01 13.98
CA LEU A 412 -6.89 -15.61 12.72
C LEU A 412 -7.97 -16.51 12.12
N TYR A 413 -7.88 -16.84 10.83
CA TYR A 413 -8.85 -17.71 10.15
C TYR A 413 -8.94 -19.10 10.75
N SER A 414 -7.79 -19.68 11.17
CA SER A 414 -7.74 -20.98 11.85
C SER A 414 -8.48 -20.96 13.20
N GLU A 415 -8.38 -19.87 13.95
CA GLU A 415 -9.05 -19.68 15.22
C GLU A 415 -10.57 -19.53 15.07
N LEU A 416 -11.02 -19.04 13.90
CA LEU A 416 -12.43 -18.95 13.52
C LEU A 416 -13.00 -20.26 12.96
N GLY A 417 -12.19 -21.33 12.93
CA GLY A 417 -12.62 -22.65 12.48
C GLY A 417 -12.66 -22.81 10.97
N ALA A 418 -11.96 -21.97 10.21
CA ALA A 418 -11.77 -22.18 8.78
C ALA A 418 -10.94 -23.45 8.57
N SER A 419 -11.61 -24.53 8.14
CA SER A 419 -10.98 -25.86 8.03
C SER A 419 -9.81 -25.93 7.04
N TRP A 420 -9.69 -24.96 6.16
CA TRP A 420 -8.64 -24.83 5.17
C TRP A 420 -7.49 -23.89 5.62
N ALA A 421 -7.66 -23.17 6.71
CA ALA A 421 -6.61 -22.34 7.26
C ALA A 421 -5.71 -23.18 8.17
N LEU A 422 -4.43 -22.95 8.08
CA LEU A 422 -3.43 -23.61 8.92
C LEU A 422 -3.08 -22.72 10.11
N PRO A 423 -2.77 -23.29 11.26
CA PRO A 423 -2.20 -22.52 12.36
C PRO A 423 -0.95 -21.76 11.92
N ALA A 424 -0.75 -20.57 12.48
CA ALA A 424 0.39 -19.73 12.13
C ALA A 424 1.72 -20.50 12.24
N GLY A 425 2.51 -20.47 11.18
CA GLY A 425 3.81 -21.13 11.12
C GLY A 425 3.80 -22.63 10.76
N GLN A 426 2.64 -23.23 10.48
CA GLN A 426 2.56 -24.62 9.99
C GLN A 426 2.53 -24.66 8.46
N ALA A 427 3.32 -25.59 7.86
CA ALA A 427 3.26 -25.84 6.44
C ALA A 427 2.03 -26.68 6.06
N ALA A 428 1.46 -26.45 4.86
CA ALA A 428 0.34 -27.24 4.35
C ALA A 428 0.71 -28.73 4.27
N PRO A 429 -0.20 -29.65 4.66
CA PRO A 429 0.00 -31.08 4.41
C PRO A 429 0.19 -31.34 2.91
N GLY A 430 1.34 -31.88 2.52
CA GLY A 430 1.65 -32.19 1.10
C GLY A 430 2.64 -31.23 0.44
N SER A 431 3.14 -30.19 1.11
CA SER A 431 4.19 -29.31 0.55
C SER A 431 5.62 -29.91 0.63
N ALA A 432 5.78 -31.14 1.15
CA ALA A 432 7.02 -31.86 1.04
C ALA A 432 7.32 -32.06 -0.46
N ARG A 433 8.30 -31.33 -0.97
CA ARG A 433 8.83 -31.55 -2.33
C ARG A 433 9.12 -33.04 -2.46
N GLN A 434 8.56 -33.68 -3.46
CA GLN A 434 9.16 -34.89 -4.01
C GLN A 434 10.55 -34.49 -4.54
N SER A 435 11.52 -34.45 -3.64
CA SER A 435 12.91 -34.55 -4.01
C SER A 435 13.09 -36.00 -4.51
N GLY A 436 12.88 -36.20 -5.79
CA GLY A 436 13.28 -37.41 -6.48
C GLY A 436 14.80 -37.49 -6.41
N GLU A 437 15.31 -38.15 -5.38
CA GLU A 437 16.64 -38.69 -5.42
C GLU A 437 16.64 -39.74 -6.52
N PRO A 438 17.59 -39.70 -7.50
CA PRO A 438 17.76 -40.79 -8.41
C PRO A 438 18.28 -41.99 -7.59
N SER A 439 17.48 -43.06 -7.54
CA SER A 439 17.82 -44.34 -7.00
C SER A 439 19.18 -44.77 -7.58
N ALA A 440 20.22 -44.75 -6.75
CA ALA A 440 21.50 -45.34 -7.06
C ALA A 440 21.29 -46.88 -7.16
N GLN A 441 21.31 -47.39 -8.36
CA GLN A 441 21.41 -48.82 -8.60
C GLN A 441 22.70 -49.33 -7.93
N GLN A 442 22.55 -50.10 -6.87
CA GLN A 442 23.62 -50.88 -6.30
C GLN A 442 24.04 -51.92 -7.32
N SER A 443 25.23 -51.73 -7.94
CA SER A 443 25.95 -52.74 -8.69
C SER A 443 26.42 -53.82 -7.75
N ALA A 444 25.95 -55.06 -7.96
CA ALA A 444 26.44 -56.23 -7.27
C ALA A 444 27.93 -56.50 -7.59
N PRO A 445 28.73 -56.97 -6.61
CA PRO A 445 30.14 -57.29 -6.88
C PRO A 445 30.31 -58.55 -7.71
N HIS A 446 31.10 -58.46 -8.77
CA HIS A 446 31.56 -59.63 -9.55
C HIS A 446 32.53 -60.48 -8.74
N PRO A 447 32.45 -61.82 -8.84
CA PRO A 447 33.45 -62.73 -8.23
C PRO A 447 34.81 -62.72 -8.95
N PRO A 448 35.92 -63.04 -8.26
CA PRO A 448 37.27 -62.92 -8.81
C PRO A 448 37.55 -64.02 -9.87
N LYS A 449 38.15 -63.60 -10.97
CA LYS A 449 38.72 -64.55 -12.01
C LYS A 449 39.95 -65.15 -11.46
N GLU A 450 39.99 -66.51 -11.48
CA GLU A 450 41.16 -67.35 -11.26
C GLU A 450 42.26 -67.06 -12.28
N VAL A 451 43.47 -66.86 -11.79
CA VAL A 451 44.71 -66.82 -12.58
C VAL A 451 45.16 -68.25 -12.79
N SER A 452 45.07 -68.73 -14.01
CA SER A 452 45.77 -70.02 -14.46
C SER A 452 47.11 -69.71 -15.05
N THR A 453 48.13 -70.18 -14.41
CA THR A 453 49.50 -70.24 -14.90
C THR A 453 49.62 -71.31 -15.98
N ARG A 454 50.01 -70.84 -17.18
CA ARG A 454 51.06 -71.49 -17.98
C ARG A 454 51.58 -70.53 -19.07
#